data_b88ede2b41330188d01aa6f90c2b5b1d
#
_entry.id   b88ede2b41330188d01aa6f90c2b5b1d
#
_cell.length_a   1.000
_cell.length_b   1.000
_cell.length_c   1.000
_cell.angle_alpha   90.00
_cell.angle_beta   90.00
_cell.angle_gamma   90.00
#
_symmetry.space_group_name_H-M   'P 1'
#
loop_
_entity.id
_entity.type
_entity.pdbx_description
1 polymer ?
#
loop_
_entity_poly.entity_id
_entity_poly.type
_entity_poly.pdbx_seq_one_letter_code
_entity_poly.pdbx_strand_id
1 'polypeptide(L)'
;DHGKTTLVDELLKQSHTLDERMELDERAMDSNDLEKERGITILAKNTAVAYNGTRINIMDTPGHADFGGEVERIMKMVDGVVLVVDAYEGTMPQTRFVLKKALEQNLTPIVVVNKIDKPSARPEEVVDEVLELFIELGADDDQLEFPVVYASAINGTSSLSDNPADQEHTMAPIFDTIIDHIPAPVDNSDEPLQFQVSLLDYNDFVGRIGIGRIFRGTVKVGDQVTLSKLDGTTKNFRVTKLFGFFGLERREIEEAKAGDLIAISGMEDIFVGETITPTDAVEPLPVLRIDEPTLQMTFLANNSPSEIGRAHV
;
A
#
# COMPACT_ATOMS: atom_id res chain seq x y z
N ASP A 1 -2.03 -0.38 -17.68
CA ASP A 1 -1.98 0.66 -16.67
C ASP A 1 -3.36 1.25 -16.42
N HIS A 2 -3.89 1.10 -15.21
CA HIS A 2 -5.21 1.60 -14.80
C HIS A 2 -5.16 3.03 -14.23
N GLY A 3 -3.96 3.61 -14.08
CA GLY A 3 -3.77 4.96 -13.55
C GLY A 3 -3.78 5.07 -12.03
N LYS A 4 -3.39 4.04 -11.30
CA LYS A 4 -3.34 4.03 -9.82
C LYS A 4 -2.45 5.14 -9.27
N THR A 5 -1.21 5.23 -9.72
CA THR A 5 -0.25 6.22 -9.22
C THR A 5 -0.70 7.64 -9.53
N THR A 6 -1.23 7.87 -10.74
CA THR A 6 -1.82 9.17 -11.12
C THR A 6 -2.99 9.54 -10.20
N LEU A 7 -3.83 8.58 -9.83
CA LEU A 7 -4.91 8.80 -8.88
C LEU A 7 -4.38 9.17 -7.48
N VAL A 8 -3.37 8.48 -6.99
CA VAL A 8 -2.76 8.80 -5.68
C VAL A 8 -2.14 10.20 -5.68
N ASP A 9 -1.44 10.57 -6.75
CA ASP A 9 -0.88 11.90 -6.91
C ASP A 9 -1.98 12.98 -6.85
N GLU A 10 -3.11 12.75 -7.49
CA GLU A 10 -4.24 13.68 -7.48
C GLU A 10 -4.93 13.76 -6.11
N LEU A 11 -5.05 12.63 -5.41
CA LEU A 11 -5.55 12.61 -4.02
C LEU A 11 -4.65 13.41 -3.10
N LEU A 12 -3.32 13.26 -3.23
CA LEU A 12 -2.34 14.08 -2.49
C LEU A 12 -2.52 15.57 -2.76
N LYS A 13 -2.60 15.93 -4.02
CA LYS A 13 -2.71 17.34 -4.45
C LYS A 13 -3.98 18.00 -3.92
N GLN A 14 -5.12 17.32 -3.99
CA GLN A 14 -6.43 17.87 -3.61
C GLN A 14 -6.73 17.77 -2.11
N SER A 15 -5.99 16.96 -1.36
CA SER A 15 -6.15 16.86 0.09
C SER A 15 -5.54 18.03 0.88
N HIS A 16 -4.84 18.96 0.20
CA HIS A 16 -4.08 20.06 0.82
C HIS A 16 -3.00 19.58 1.81
N THR A 17 -2.54 18.35 1.68
CA THR A 17 -1.48 17.77 2.51
C THR A 17 -0.11 18.30 2.12
N LEU A 18 0.06 18.71 0.85
CA LEU A 18 1.31 19.27 0.31
C LEU A 18 1.35 20.78 0.50
N ASP A 19 2.56 21.30 0.77
CA ASP A 19 2.80 22.74 0.75
C ASP A 19 2.57 23.29 -0.67
N GLU A 20 1.93 24.45 -0.81
CA GLU A 20 1.66 25.11 -2.09
C GLU A 20 2.91 25.34 -2.96
N ARG A 21 4.09 25.24 -2.33
CA ARG A 21 5.40 25.41 -3.00
C ARG A 21 5.96 24.13 -3.60
N MET A 22 5.37 22.96 -3.32
CA MET A 22 5.83 21.70 -3.89
C MET A 22 5.10 21.44 -5.22
N GLU A 23 5.83 21.56 -6.31
CA GLU A 23 5.38 21.03 -7.61
C GLU A 23 5.48 19.52 -7.58
N LEU A 24 4.36 18.86 -7.80
CA LEU A 24 4.34 17.41 -8.00
C LEU A 24 4.78 17.09 -9.41
N ASP A 25 5.86 16.35 -9.53
CA ASP A 25 6.19 15.68 -10.78
C ASP A 25 5.13 14.61 -11.08
N GLU A 26 4.90 14.35 -12.35
CA GLU A 26 4.06 13.24 -12.78
C GLU A 26 4.55 11.95 -12.12
N ARG A 27 3.63 11.21 -11.49
CA ARG A 27 3.94 9.99 -10.75
C ARG A 27 4.90 10.18 -9.58
N ALA A 28 4.64 11.18 -8.74
CA ALA A 28 5.47 11.54 -7.60
C ALA A 28 5.80 10.39 -6.63
N MET A 29 4.92 9.37 -6.53
CA MET A 29 5.14 8.17 -5.72
C MET A 29 6.17 7.22 -6.32
N ASP A 30 6.40 7.26 -7.63
CA ASP A 30 7.36 6.40 -8.32
C ASP A 30 8.75 7.04 -8.27
N SER A 31 9.48 6.79 -7.21
CA SER A 31 10.81 7.39 -6.98
C SER A 31 11.96 6.63 -7.65
N ASN A 32 11.73 5.42 -8.11
CA ASN A 32 12.71 4.59 -8.78
C ASN A 32 12.71 4.87 -10.29
N ASP A 33 13.88 5.09 -10.89
CA ASP A 33 14.01 5.38 -12.31
C ASP A 33 13.39 4.31 -13.21
N LEU A 34 13.48 3.04 -12.80
CA LEU A 34 12.87 1.93 -13.52
C LEU A 34 11.33 1.97 -13.47
N GLU A 35 10.76 2.40 -12.36
CA GLU A 35 9.31 2.60 -12.22
C GLU A 35 8.83 3.73 -13.14
N LYS A 36 9.56 4.85 -13.18
CA LYS A 36 9.25 5.98 -14.07
C LYS A 36 9.34 5.60 -15.54
N GLU A 37 10.41 4.89 -15.93
CA GLU A 37 10.63 4.45 -17.31
C GLU A 37 9.53 3.50 -17.80
N ARG A 38 9.17 2.52 -16.99
CA ARG A 38 8.18 1.51 -17.35
C ARG A 38 6.73 1.95 -17.16
N GLY A 39 6.52 3.02 -16.41
CA GLY A 39 5.18 3.50 -16.06
C GLY A 39 4.41 2.56 -15.14
N ILE A 40 5.09 1.76 -14.32
CA ILE A 40 4.50 0.81 -13.37
C ILE A 40 5.11 0.98 -11.97
N THR A 41 4.35 0.65 -10.95
CA THR A 41 4.82 0.61 -9.56
C THR A 41 5.49 -0.74 -9.29
N ILE A 42 6.76 -0.72 -8.91
CA ILE A 42 7.55 -1.93 -8.61
C ILE A 42 7.62 -2.14 -7.10
N LEU A 43 7.87 -1.07 -6.34
CA LEU A 43 7.94 -1.10 -4.89
C LEU A 43 6.70 -0.47 -4.27
N ALA A 44 6.20 -1.06 -3.20
CA ALA A 44 5.12 -0.47 -2.43
C ALA A 44 5.54 0.86 -1.81
N LYS A 45 4.67 1.86 -1.92
CA LYS A 45 4.88 3.19 -1.37
C LYS A 45 3.76 3.53 -0.40
N ASN A 46 4.13 4.09 0.74
CA ASN A 46 3.17 4.62 1.70
C ASN A 46 3.14 6.14 1.64
N THR A 47 1.95 6.69 1.64
CA THR A 47 1.72 8.11 1.86
C THR A 47 0.52 8.31 2.79
N ALA A 48 0.45 9.46 3.44
CA ALA A 48 -0.66 9.80 4.31
C ALA A 48 -1.26 11.15 3.89
N VAL A 49 -2.57 11.19 3.80
CA VAL A 49 -3.32 12.40 3.50
C VAL A 49 -4.28 12.72 4.65
N ALA A 50 -4.59 13.98 4.85
CA ALA A 50 -5.61 14.43 5.78
C ALA A 50 -6.81 14.99 5.02
N TYR A 51 -7.98 14.48 5.33
CA TYR A 51 -9.24 14.93 4.73
C TYR A 51 -10.35 15.00 5.79
N ASN A 52 -10.96 16.15 5.97
CA ASN A 52 -12.03 16.37 6.96
C ASN A 52 -11.71 15.83 8.36
N GLY A 53 -10.50 16.09 8.84
CA GLY A 53 -10.03 15.62 10.16
C GLY A 53 -9.69 14.15 10.26
N THR A 54 -9.79 13.39 9.17
CA THR A 54 -9.44 11.98 9.10
C THR A 54 -8.10 11.82 8.39
N ARG A 55 -7.21 11.02 9.00
CA ARG A 55 -5.96 10.62 8.37
C ARG A 55 -6.17 9.33 7.57
N ILE A 56 -5.81 9.36 6.30
CA ILE A 56 -5.89 8.22 5.39
C ILE A 56 -4.48 7.82 4.99
N ASN A 57 -4.07 6.63 5.38
CA ASN A 57 -2.82 6.03 4.93
C ASN A 57 -3.07 5.28 3.63
N ILE A 58 -2.32 5.61 2.59
CA ILE A 58 -2.46 5.03 1.26
C ILE A 58 -1.21 4.22 0.93
N MET A 59 -1.40 2.94 0.62
CA MET A 59 -0.35 2.07 0.13
C MET A 59 -0.58 1.82 -1.36
N ASP A 60 0.30 2.35 -2.21
CA ASP A 60 0.27 2.03 -3.64
C ASP A 60 0.99 0.70 -3.86
N THR A 61 0.27 -0.27 -4.41
CA THR A 61 0.75 -1.64 -4.56
C THR A 61 1.38 -1.87 -5.93
N PRO A 62 2.39 -2.77 -6.04
CA PRO A 62 2.80 -3.29 -7.33
C PRO A 62 1.63 -3.93 -8.05
N GLY A 63 1.47 -3.60 -9.35
CA GLY A 63 0.35 -4.08 -10.15
C GLY A 63 0.54 -5.45 -10.79
N HIS A 64 1.73 -6.06 -10.66
CA HIS A 64 2.10 -7.30 -11.33
C HIS A 64 2.14 -8.50 -10.38
N ALA A 65 1.73 -9.66 -10.88
CA ALA A 65 1.78 -10.92 -10.15
C ALA A 65 3.20 -11.34 -9.69
N ASP A 66 4.22 -10.81 -10.36
CA ASP A 66 5.63 -11.07 -10.01
C ASP A 66 6.02 -10.52 -8.62
N PHE A 67 5.22 -9.58 -8.09
CA PHE A 67 5.42 -8.97 -6.77
C PHE A 67 4.40 -9.48 -5.74
N GLY A 68 3.89 -10.69 -5.91
CA GLY A 68 2.82 -11.26 -5.11
C GLY A 68 3.07 -11.28 -3.62
N GLY A 69 4.28 -11.61 -3.20
CA GLY A 69 4.64 -11.62 -1.78
C GLY A 69 4.56 -10.25 -1.12
N GLU A 70 4.91 -9.20 -1.83
CA GLU A 70 4.81 -7.82 -1.34
C GLU A 70 3.35 -7.37 -1.23
N VAL A 71 2.53 -7.70 -2.22
CA VAL A 71 1.09 -7.43 -2.20
C VAL A 71 0.41 -8.10 -1.00
N GLU A 72 0.71 -9.37 -0.73
CA GLU A 72 0.16 -10.09 0.43
C GLU A 72 0.50 -9.42 1.77
N ARG A 73 1.73 -8.95 1.92
CA ARG A 73 2.17 -8.25 3.14
C ARG A 73 1.46 -6.91 3.32
N ILE A 74 1.26 -6.18 2.23
CA ILE A 74 0.53 -4.90 2.24
C ILE A 74 -0.92 -5.12 2.65
N MET A 75 -1.57 -6.15 2.15
CA MET A 75 -2.97 -6.46 2.47
C MET A 75 -3.20 -6.71 3.96
N LYS A 76 -2.18 -7.10 4.72
CA LYS A 76 -2.25 -7.21 6.17
C LYS A 76 -2.20 -5.87 6.91
N MET A 77 -1.65 -4.83 6.30
CA MET A 77 -1.47 -3.53 6.93
C MET A 77 -2.66 -2.59 6.77
N VAL A 78 -3.63 -2.93 5.94
CA VAL A 78 -4.69 -2.02 5.50
C VAL A 78 -6.06 -2.51 5.93
N ASP A 79 -7.03 -1.59 5.98
CA ASP A 79 -8.41 -1.85 6.39
C ASP A 79 -9.35 -2.03 5.20
N GLY A 80 -8.97 -1.53 4.06
CA GLY A 80 -9.75 -1.60 2.83
C GLY A 80 -8.89 -1.52 1.59
N VAL A 81 -9.52 -1.70 0.44
CA VAL A 81 -8.85 -1.64 -0.85
C VAL A 81 -9.65 -0.77 -1.82
N VAL A 82 -8.96 0.12 -2.51
CA VAL A 82 -9.52 0.87 -3.64
C VAL A 82 -9.03 0.19 -4.92
N LEU A 83 -9.94 -0.52 -5.57
CA LEU A 83 -9.66 -1.18 -6.84
C LEU A 83 -9.86 -0.17 -7.98
N VAL A 84 -8.77 0.17 -8.66
CA VAL A 84 -8.81 1.09 -9.80
C VAL A 84 -8.88 0.29 -11.10
N VAL A 85 -9.92 0.52 -11.88
CA VAL A 85 -10.19 -0.20 -13.13
C VAL A 85 -10.34 0.79 -14.27
N ASP A 86 -9.70 0.52 -15.40
CA ASP A 86 -9.84 1.33 -16.63
C ASP A 86 -11.26 1.19 -17.20
N ALA A 87 -11.91 2.31 -17.49
CA ALA A 87 -13.30 2.37 -17.96
C ALA A 87 -13.52 1.71 -19.34
N TYR A 88 -12.46 1.43 -20.06
CA TYR A 88 -12.52 0.74 -21.37
C TYR A 88 -11.98 -0.69 -21.28
N GLU A 89 -10.77 -0.88 -20.73
CA GLU A 89 -10.12 -2.18 -20.69
C GLU A 89 -10.79 -3.15 -19.71
N GLY A 90 -11.39 -2.62 -18.65
CA GLY A 90 -12.05 -3.41 -17.63
C GLY A 90 -11.07 -4.19 -16.76
N THR A 91 -11.46 -5.38 -16.32
CA THR A 91 -10.64 -6.23 -15.48
C THR A 91 -9.52 -6.91 -16.27
N MET A 92 -8.31 -6.87 -15.70
CA MET A 92 -7.10 -7.46 -16.28
C MET A 92 -6.57 -8.56 -15.36
N PRO A 93 -5.64 -9.42 -15.81
CA PRO A 93 -5.04 -10.45 -14.96
C PRO A 93 -4.47 -9.92 -13.63
N GLN A 94 -3.85 -8.74 -13.66
CA GLN A 94 -3.33 -8.06 -12.46
C GLN A 94 -4.45 -7.68 -11.51
N THR A 95 -5.60 -7.22 -12.02
CA THR A 95 -6.79 -6.90 -11.24
C THR A 95 -7.29 -8.14 -10.48
N ARG A 96 -7.37 -9.27 -11.16
CA ARG A 96 -7.78 -10.54 -10.59
C ARG A 96 -6.87 -10.97 -9.43
N PHE A 97 -5.57 -10.88 -9.61
CA PHE A 97 -4.59 -11.26 -8.61
C PHE A 97 -4.70 -10.41 -7.35
N VAL A 98 -4.67 -9.08 -7.48
CA VAL A 98 -4.75 -8.14 -6.36
C VAL A 98 -6.08 -8.28 -5.63
N LEU A 99 -7.18 -8.36 -6.36
CA LEU A 99 -8.51 -8.52 -5.78
C LEU A 99 -8.65 -9.82 -5.00
N LYS A 100 -8.14 -10.93 -5.53
CA LYS A 100 -8.15 -12.22 -4.83
C LYS A 100 -7.45 -12.10 -3.46
N LYS A 101 -6.27 -11.50 -3.42
CA LYS A 101 -5.52 -11.30 -2.17
C LYS A 101 -6.26 -10.39 -1.19
N ALA A 102 -6.87 -9.32 -1.67
CA ALA A 102 -7.68 -8.42 -0.85
C ALA A 102 -8.91 -9.12 -0.23
N LEU A 103 -9.64 -9.90 -1.01
CA LEU A 103 -10.82 -10.63 -0.54
C LEU A 103 -10.45 -11.72 0.47
N GLU A 104 -9.34 -12.42 0.28
CA GLU A 104 -8.81 -13.41 1.23
C GLU A 104 -8.50 -12.80 2.60
N GLN A 105 -8.11 -11.52 2.65
CA GLN A 105 -7.86 -10.77 3.88
C GLN A 105 -9.12 -10.07 4.43
N ASN A 106 -10.29 -10.31 3.88
CA ASN A 106 -11.57 -9.69 4.26
C ASN A 106 -11.56 -8.16 4.22
N LEU A 107 -10.81 -7.57 3.30
CA LEU A 107 -10.77 -6.13 3.13
C LEU A 107 -12.08 -5.59 2.55
N THR A 108 -12.46 -4.41 3.00
CA THR A 108 -13.63 -3.67 2.45
C THR A 108 -13.26 -3.06 1.11
N PRO A 109 -13.92 -3.46 0.00
CA PRO A 109 -13.58 -2.97 -1.33
C PRO A 109 -14.35 -1.71 -1.70
N ILE A 110 -13.68 -0.82 -2.39
CA ILE A 110 -14.24 0.31 -3.14
C ILE A 110 -13.73 0.20 -4.58
N VAL A 111 -14.57 0.46 -5.55
CA VAL A 111 -14.19 0.41 -6.96
C VAL A 111 -14.16 1.82 -7.53
N VAL A 112 -13.04 2.21 -8.14
CA VAL A 112 -12.90 3.45 -8.91
C VAL A 112 -12.75 3.08 -10.38
N VAL A 113 -13.74 3.46 -11.17
CA VAL A 113 -13.71 3.34 -12.63
C VAL A 113 -13.03 4.59 -13.18
N ASN A 114 -11.77 4.43 -13.56
CA ASN A 114 -10.91 5.52 -14.00
C ASN A 114 -10.91 5.68 -15.53
N LYS A 115 -10.46 6.83 -16.00
CA LYS A 115 -10.39 7.19 -17.41
C LYS A 115 -11.78 7.30 -18.07
N ILE A 116 -12.76 7.77 -17.29
CA ILE A 116 -14.15 7.96 -17.75
C ILE A 116 -14.26 9.00 -18.88
N ASP A 117 -13.25 9.85 -19.03
CA ASP A 117 -13.13 10.87 -20.07
C ASP A 117 -12.87 10.31 -21.47
N LYS A 118 -12.42 9.06 -21.56
CA LYS A 118 -12.14 8.44 -22.87
C LYS A 118 -13.42 8.22 -23.67
N PRO A 119 -13.42 8.55 -25.00
CA PRO A 119 -14.59 8.31 -25.84
C PRO A 119 -15.02 6.83 -25.94
N SER A 120 -14.07 5.92 -25.75
CA SER A 120 -14.29 4.47 -25.77
C SER A 120 -14.75 3.89 -24.43
N ALA A 121 -14.90 4.72 -23.38
CA ALA A 121 -15.30 4.26 -22.07
C ALA A 121 -16.67 3.55 -22.09
N ARG A 122 -16.75 2.42 -21.37
CA ARG A 122 -17.95 1.59 -21.21
C ARG A 122 -18.18 1.27 -19.73
N PRO A 123 -18.50 2.27 -18.90
CA PRO A 123 -18.48 2.12 -17.45
C PRO A 123 -19.45 1.09 -16.92
N GLU A 124 -20.67 0.99 -17.44
CA GLU A 124 -21.65 -0.01 -16.99
C GLU A 124 -21.14 -1.44 -17.22
N GLU A 125 -20.60 -1.72 -18.40
CA GLU A 125 -20.05 -3.04 -18.73
C GLU A 125 -18.85 -3.38 -17.85
N VAL A 126 -18.00 -2.41 -17.56
CA VAL A 126 -16.83 -2.59 -16.69
C VAL A 126 -17.25 -2.89 -15.26
N VAL A 127 -18.25 -2.22 -14.73
CA VAL A 127 -18.81 -2.52 -13.39
C VAL A 127 -19.38 -3.93 -13.34
N ASP A 128 -20.08 -4.36 -14.38
CA ASP A 128 -20.60 -5.74 -14.48
C ASP A 128 -19.46 -6.78 -14.50
N GLU A 129 -18.40 -6.51 -15.26
CA GLU A 129 -17.18 -7.35 -15.27
C GLU A 129 -16.54 -7.46 -13.88
N VAL A 130 -16.46 -6.35 -13.16
CA VAL A 130 -15.93 -6.32 -11.78
C VAL A 130 -16.80 -7.15 -10.86
N LEU A 131 -18.13 -7.00 -10.93
CA LEU A 131 -19.06 -7.78 -10.12
C LEU A 131 -18.94 -9.28 -10.39
N GLU A 132 -18.86 -9.68 -11.66
CA GLU A 132 -18.64 -11.09 -12.05
C GLU A 132 -17.33 -11.63 -11.48
N LEU A 133 -16.27 -10.83 -11.52
CA LEU A 133 -14.97 -11.19 -10.97
C LEU A 133 -15.04 -11.40 -9.45
N PHE A 134 -15.74 -10.52 -8.71
CA PHE A 134 -15.97 -10.68 -7.28
C PHE A 134 -16.68 -11.98 -6.96
N ILE A 135 -17.72 -12.32 -7.71
CA ILE A 135 -18.47 -13.57 -7.56
C ILE A 135 -17.58 -14.79 -7.81
N GLU A 136 -16.79 -14.78 -8.88
CA GLU A 136 -15.86 -15.86 -9.20
C GLU A 136 -14.81 -16.08 -8.10
N LEU A 137 -14.35 -15.00 -7.46
CA LEU A 137 -13.34 -15.05 -6.41
C LEU A 137 -13.93 -15.36 -5.02
N GLY A 138 -15.23 -15.59 -4.92
CA GLY A 138 -15.86 -15.99 -3.68
C GLY A 138 -16.11 -14.86 -2.70
N ALA A 139 -16.32 -13.63 -3.19
CA ALA A 139 -16.70 -12.50 -2.34
C ALA A 139 -17.97 -12.80 -1.55
N ASP A 140 -18.03 -12.37 -0.29
CA ASP A 140 -19.24 -12.45 0.52
C ASP A 140 -20.27 -11.38 0.13
N ASP A 141 -21.46 -11.44 0.72
CA ASP A 141 -22.57 -10.53 0.39
C ASP A 141 -22.18 -9.05 0.67
N ASP A 142 -21.45 -8.79 1.74
CA ASP A 142 -21.00 -7.43 2.07
C ASP A 142 -19.98 -6.92 1.05
N GLN A 143 -19.06 -7.76 0.60
CA GLN A 143 -18.07 -7.41 -0.42
C GLN A 143 -18.69 -7.19 -1.80
N LEU A 144 -19.80 -7.87 -2.12
CA LEU A 144 -20.53 -7.69 -3.37
C LEU A 144 -21.29 -6.36 -3.45
N GLU A 145 -21.54 -5.73 -2.32
CA GLU A 145 -22.18 -4.41 -2.23
C GLU A 145 -21.17 -3.25 -2.29
N PHE A 146 -20.08 -3.43 -3.01
CA PHE A 146 -19.03 -2.42 -3.11
C PHE A 146 -19.56 -1.12 -3.74
N PRO A 147 -19.20 0.05 -3.18
CA PRO A 147 -19.47 1.33 -3.80
C PRO A 147 -18.59 1.56 -5.03
N VAL A 148 -19.11 2.31 -5.99
CA VAL A 148 -18.40 2.68 -7.23
C VAL A 148 -18.30 4.19 -7.33
N VAL A 149 -17.10 4.67 -7.63
CA VAL A 149 -16.83 6.08 -7.98
C VAL A 149 -16.23 6.11 -9.38
N TYR A 150 -16.65 7.07 -10.18
CA TYR A 150 -16.16 7.26 -11.55
C TYR A 150 -15.22 8.46 -11.57
N ALA A 151 -14.08 8.31 -12.23
CA ALA A 151 -13.03 9.32 -12.18
C ALA A 151 -12.26 9.46 -13.48
N SER A 152 -11.64 10.63 -13.65
CA SER A 152 -10.52 10.87 -14.56
C SER A 152 -9.36 11.42 -13.72
N ALA A 153 -8.46 10.54 -13.30
CA ALA A 153 -7.34 10.93 -12.45
C ALA A 153 -6.43 11.96 -13.13
N ILE A 154 -6.20 11.81 -14.43
CA ILE A 154 -5.37 12.74 -15.20
C ILE A 154 -5.97 14.15 -15.25
N ASN A 155 -7.28 14.27 -15.25
CA ASN A 155 -8.00 15.56 -15.26
C ASN A 155 -8.34 16.05 -13.84
N GLY A 156 -8.12 15.25 -12.82
CA GLY A 156 -8.44 15.57 -11.44
C GLY A 156 -9.94 15.63 -11.14
N THR A 157 -10.74 14.86 -11.88
CA THR A 157 -12.21 14.86 -11.76
C THR A 157 -12.75 13.55 -11.20
N SER A 158 -13.88 13.60 -10.52
CA SER A 158 -14.63 12.43 -10.07
C SER A 158 -16.11 12.71 -9.89
N SER A 159 -16.91 11.65 -9.81
CA SER A 159 -18.36 11.69 -9.57
C SER A 159 -18.87 10.33 -9.11
N LEU A 160 -19.99 10.29 -8.44
CA LEU A 160 -20.73 9.05 -8.16
C LEU A 160 -21.59 8.60 -9.36
N SER A 161 -21.75 9.45 -10.37
CA SER A 161 -22.46 9.17 -11.61
C SER A 161 -21.53 8.60 -12.68
N ASP A 162 -22.02 7.65 -13.46
CA ASP A 162 -21.32 7.06 -14.60
C ASP A 162 -21.31 7.95 -15.86
N ASN A 163 -22.08 9.05 -15.84
CA ASN A 163 -22.12 10.00 -16.94
C ASN A 163 -20.89 10.91 -16.91
N PRO A 164 -20.05 10.94 -17.96
CA PRO A 164 -18.89 11.82 -18.01
C PRO A 164 -19.20 13.30 -17.86
N ALA A 165 -20.42 13.73 -18.21
CA ALA A 165 -20.85 15.12 -18.07
C ALA A 165 -21.03 15.55 -16.60
N ASP A 166 -21.18 14.60 -15.67
CA ASP A 166 -21.35 14.85 -14.25
C ASP A 166 -20.01 14.93 -13.48
N GLN A 167 -18.88 14.74 -14.19
CA GLN A 167 -17.55 14.86 -13.58
C GLN A 167 -17.30 16.30 -13.10
N GLU A 168 -16.83 16.41 -11.85
CA GLU A 168 -16.45 17.68 -11.25
C GLU A 168 -14.96 17.67 -10.85
N HIS A 169 -14.32 18.84 -10.85
CA HIS A 169 -12.91 19.02 -10.47
C HIS A 169 -12.71 18.86 -8.95
N THR A 170 -12.97 17.64 -8.46
CA THR A 170 -12.78 17.28 -7.06
C THR A 170 -12.58 15.78 -6.90
N MET A 171 -11.78 15.40 -5.92
CA MET A 171 -11.66 14.01 -5.45
C MET A 171 -12.53 13.73 -4.21
N ALA A 172 -13.36 14.68 -3.79
CA ALA A 172 -14.25 14.53 -2.64
C ALA A 172 -15.12 13.25 -2.71
N PRO A 173 -15.73 12.87 -3.85
CA PRO A 173 -16.47 11.62 -3.94
C PRO A 173 -15.65 10.39 -3.56
N ILE A 174 -14.37 10.34 -3.89
CA ILE A 174 -13.48 9.24 -3.52
C ILE A 174 -13.16 9.29 -2.03
N PHE A 175 -12.79 10.45 -1.50
CA PHE A 175 -12.48 10.62 -0.07
C PHE A 175 -13.69 10.30 0.81
N ASP A 176 -14.85 10.83 0.48
CA ASP A 176 -16.08 10.61 1.23
C ASP A 176 -16.48 9.13 1.22
N THR A 177 -16.34 8.46 0.08
CA THR A 177 -16.62 7.03 -0.04
C THR A 177 -15.66 6.19 0.82
N ILE A 178 -14.38 6.54 0.87
CA ILE A 178 -13.39 5.89 1.74
C ILE A 178 -13.80 6.02 3.21
N ILE A 179 -14.10 7.23 3.64
CA ILE A 179 -14.46 7.51 5.04
C ILE A 179 -15.77 6.80 5.44
N ASP A 180 -16.75 6.78 4.54
CA ASP A 180 -18.08 6.20 4.82
C ASP A 180 -18.06 4.67 4.83
N HIS A 181 -17.20 4.02 4.06
CA HIS A 181 -17.26 2.57 3.83
C HIS A 181 -16.11 1.79 4.44
N ILE A 182 -14.90 2.34 4.51
CA ILE A 182 -13.76 1.61 5.09
C ILE A 182 -13.75 1.84 6.61
N PRO A 183 -13.77 0.76 7.42
CA PRO A 183 -13.77 0.90 8.87
C PRO A 183 -12.45 1.48 9.37
N ALA A 184 -12.53 2.34 10.38
CA ALA A 184 -11.36 2.80 11.09
C ALA A 184 -10.73 1.66 11.92
N PRO A 185 -9.41 1.69 12.17
CA PRO A 185 -8.78 0.75 13.08
C PRO A 185 -9.41 0.79 14.47
N VAL A 186 -9.47 -0.37 15.12
CA VAL A 186 -9.91 -0.45 16.52
C VAL A 186 -8.88 0.22 17.42
N ASP A 187 -9.33 1.08 18.34
CA ASP A 187 -8.44 1.69 19.34
C ASP A 187 -8.21 0.72 20.50
N ASN A 188 -7.10 -0.01 20.45
CA ASN A 188 -6.60 -0.90 21.48
C ASN A 188 -5.18 -0.49 21.91
N SER A 189 -4.93 0.81 21.97
CA SER A 189 -3.64 1.40 22.34
C SER A 189 -3.21 1.11 23.79
N ASP A 190 -4.16 0.75 24.67
CA ASP A 190 -3.89 0.39 26.07
C ASP A 190 -3.40 -1.06 26.26
N GLU A 191 -3.51 -1.88 25.23
CA GLU A 191 -3.03 -3.26 25.25
C GLU A 191 -1.50 -3.33 25.03
N PRO A 192 -0.85 -4.47 25.34
CA PRO A 192 0.57 -4.64 25.05
C PRO A 192 0.89 -4.47 23.58
N LEU A 193 1.99 -3.79 23.26
CA LEU A 193 2.43 -3.51 21.90
C LEU A 193 2.51 -4.78 21.05
N GLN A 194 2.00 -4.70 19.84
CA GLN A 194 2.17 -5.71 18.82
C GLN A 194 2.31 -5.03 17.44
N PHE A 195 3.52 -5.08 16.90
CA PHE A 195 3.89 -4.51 15.61
C PHE A 195 4.53 -5.58 14.75
N GLN A 196 4.07 -5.74 13.52
CA GLN A 196 4.67 -6.68 12.57
C GLN A 196 5.35 -5.94 11.43
N VAL A 197 6.59 -6.37 11.14
CA VAL A 197 7.36 -5.87 10.01
C VAL A 197 6.80 -6.44 8.71
N SER A 198 6.35 -5.57 7.83
CA SER A 198 5.79 -5.95 6.52
C SER A 198 6.69 -5.59 5.37
N LEU A 199 7.47 -4.52 5.51
CA LEU A 199 8.42 -4.03 4.51
C LEU A 199 9.73 -3.67 5.20
N LEU A 200 10.81 -3.67 4.44
CA LEU A 200 12.13 -3.21 4.87
C LEU A 200 12.57 -2.02 4.05
N ASP A 201 13.29 -1.13 4.71
CA ASP A 201 14.00 -0.04 4.06
C ASP A 201 15.37 0.12 4.70
N TYR A 202 16.21 0.92 4.12
CA TYR A 202 17.56 1.20 4.59
C TYR A 202 17.85 2.70 4.51
N ASN A 203 18.49 3.19 5.56
CA ASN A 203 18.96 4.58 5.62
C ASN A 203 20.42 4.59 6.08
N ASP A 204 21.27 5.33 5.40
CA ASP A 204 22.72 5.38 5.69
C ASP A 204 23.05 5.83 7.12
N PHE A 205 22.16 6.61 7.75
CA PHE A 205 22.37 7.13 9.10
C PHE A 205 21.83 6.24 10.21
N VAL A 206 20.74 5.55 9.97
CA VAL A 206 20.05 4.74 11.00
C VAL A 206 20.08 3.24 10.70
N GLY A 207 20.56 2.84 9.53
CA GLY A 207 20.65 1.44 9.11
C GLY A 207 19.31 0.89 8.63
N ARG A 208 19.06 -0.38 8.92
CA ARG A 208 17.85 -1.07 8.50
C ARG A 208 16.63 -0.59 9.27
N ILE A 209 15.53 -0.38 8.56
CA ILE A 209 14.26 0.12 9.07
C ILE A 209 13.17 -0.89 8.76
N GLY A 210 12.39 -1.27 9.78
CA GLY A 210 11.19 -2.08 9.61
C GLY A 210 9.95 -1.21 9.48
N ILE A 211 9.18 -1.40 8.41
CA ILE A 211 7.92 -0.69 8.17
C ILE A 211 6.76 -1.65 8.36
N GLY A 212 5.74 -1.20 9.08
CA GLY A 212 4.56 -2.01 9.33
C GLY A 212 3.47 -1.26 10.06
N ARG A 213 2.47 -2.02 10.49
CA ARG A 213 1.33 -1.52 11.25
C ARG A 213 1.46 -1.90 12.72
N ILE A 214 1.09 -0.97 13.61
CA ILE A 214 0.84 -1.28 15.02
C ILE A 214 -0.55 -1.88 15.13
N PHE A 215 -0.64 -3.16 15.47
CA PHE A 215 -1.92 -3.86 15.61
C PHE A 215 -2.57 -3.56 16.95
N ARG A 216 -1.78 -3.38 17.99
CA ARG A 216 -2.23 -2.95 19.33
C ARG A 216 -1.10 -2.29 20.08
N GLY A 217 -1.46 -1.55 21.13
CA GLY A 217 -0.50 -0.93 22.03
C GLY A 217 0.05 0.40 21.53
N THR A 218 1.10 0.84 22.20
CA THR A 218 1.80 2.10 21.96
C THR A 218 3.29 1.87 22.03
N VAL A 219 4.05 2.53 21.18
CA VAL A 219 5.53 2.51 21.19
C VAL A 219 6.08 3.92 21.22
N LYS A 220 7.16 4.11 22.00
CA LYS A 220 7.89 5.38 22.12
C LYS A 220 9.35 5.18 21.81
N VAL A 221 10.00 6.24 21.31
CA VAL A 221 11.46 6.27 21.19
C VAL A 221 12.09 6.02 22.55
N GLY A 222 13.08 5.13 22.60
CA GLY A 222 13.76 4.74 23.83
C GLY A 222 13.18 3.51 24.54
N ASP A 223 12.02 3.01 24.11
CA ASP A 223 11.43 1.81 24.68
C ASP A 223 12.32 0.59 24.46
N GLN A 224 12.41 -0.25 25.50
CA GLN A 224 12.97 -1.60 25.39
C GLN A 224 11.91 -2.53 24.86
N VAL A 225 12.20 -3.20 23.76
CA VAL A 225 11.26 -4.10 23.08
C VAL A 225 11.93 -5.42 22.73
N THR A 226 11.12 -6.41 22.43
CA THR A 226 11.57 -7.74 21.99
C THR A 226 11.18 -7.95 20.54
N LEU A 227 12.14 -8.35 19.73
CA LEU A 227 11.95 -8.80 18.34
C LEU A 227 11.86 -10.33 18.34
N SER A 228 10.71 -10.84 17.92
CA SER A 228 10.52 -12.29 17.69
C SER A 228 10.94 -12.64 16.27
N LYS A 229 12.03 -13.41 16.16
CA LYS A 229 12.58 -13.86 14.88
C LYS A 229 11.73 -15.00 14.29
N LEU A 230 11.85 -15.20 12.99
CA LEU A 230 11.13 -16.27 12.27
C LEU A 230 11.52 -17.67 12.72
N ASP A 231 12.74 -17.86 13.23
CA ASP A 231 13.25 -19.12 13.75
C ASP A 231 12.81 -19.45 15.19
N GLY A 232 11.97 -18.60 15.78
CA GLY A 232 11.45 -18.72 17.14
C GLY A 232 12.37 -18.13 18.21
N THR A 233 13.54 -17.63 17.87
CA THR A 233 14.42 -16.92 18.79
C THR A 233 13.93 -15.49 19.02
N THR A 234 14.38 -14.87 20.12
CA THR A 234 14.05 -13.48 20.44
C THR A 234 15.31 -12.66 20.68
N LYS A 235 15.23 -11.38 20.33
CA LYS A 235 16.28 -10.40 20.60
C LYS A 235 15.67 -9.15 21.22
N ASN A 236 16.27 -8.66 22.28
CA ASN A 236 15.87 -7.40 22.90
C ASN A 236 16.66 -6.24 22.29
N PHE A 237 15.99 -5.13 22.05
CA PHE A 237 16.65 -3.91 21.59
C PHE A 237 15.93 -2.67 22.08
N ARG A 238 16.58 -1.55 21.96
CA ARG A 238 16.00 -0.23 22.24
C ARG A 238 15.60 0.45 20.96
N VAL A 239 14.37 0.94 20.88
CA VAL A 239 13.89 1.74 19.76
C VAL A 239 14.70 3.04 19.70
N THR A 240 15.49 3.22 18.65
CA THR A 240 16.34 4.42 18.50
C THR A 240 15.60 5.54 17.83
N LYS A 241 14.84 5.26 16.78
CA LYS A 241 13.99 6.22 16.07
C LYS A 241 12.69 5.59 15.62
N LEU A 242 11.66 6.42 15.60
CA LEU A 242 10.36 6.15 14.98
C LEU A 242 10.11 7.17 13.88
N PHE A 243 9.48 6.70 12.80
CA PHE A 243 9.08 7.56 11.69
C PHE A 243 7.60 7.36 11.42
N GLY A 244 6.89 8.46 11.22
CA GLY A 244 5.54 8.50 10.65
C GLY A 244 5.58 8.96 9.21
N PHE A 245 4.48 8.78 8.50
CA PHE A 245 4.32 9.18 7.10
C PHE A 245 3.42 10.42 7.02
N PHE A 246 3.87 11.45 6.30
CA PHE A 246 3.17 12.73 6.13
C PHE A 246 3.28 13.16 4.66
N GLY A 247 2.20 12.99 3.90
CA GLY A 247 2.28 13.13 2.46
C GLY A 247 3.29 12.13 1.88
N LEU A 248 4.24 12.60 1.11
CA LEU A 248 5.32 11.79 0.53
C LEU A 248 6.53 11.64 1.45
N GLU A 249 6.53 12.36 2.57
CA GLU A 249 7.68 12.40 3.46
C GLU A 249 7.53 11.43 4.63
N ARG A 250 8.68 10.96 5.09
CA ARG A 250 8.84 10.22 6.33
C ARG A 250 9.50 11.15 7.34
N ARG A 251 8.84 11.37 8.49
CA ARG A 251 9.29 12.27 9.54
C ARG A 251 9.49 11.54 10.84
N GLU A 252 10.50 11.96 11.61
CA GLU A 252 10.69 11.45 12.97
C GLU A 252 9.51 11.81 13.86
N ILE A 253 9.06 10.84 14.64
CA ILE A 253 8.02 10.99 15.65
C ILE A 253 8.50 10.41 16.98
N GLU A 254 7.92 10.86 18.09
CA GLU A 254 8.29 10.40 19.44
C GLU A 254 7.48 9.18 19.87
N GLU A 255 6.25 9.06 19.39
CA GLU A 255 5.28 8.07 19.85
C GLU A 255 4.35 7.68 18.71
N ALA A 256 3.94 6.42 18.70
CA ALA A 256 2.91 5.90 17.79
C ALA A 256 2.04 4.86 18.50
N LYS A 257 0.83 4.69 18.03
CA LYS A 257 -0.19 3.83 18.66
C LYS A 257 -0.90 2.94 17.66
N ALA A 258 -1.69 2.03 18.20
CA ALA A 258 -2.52 1.09 17.41
C ALA A 258 -3.23 1.76 16.25
N GLY A 259 -3.15 1.15 15.09
CA GLY A 259 -3.67 1.66 13.81
C GLY A 259 -2.67 2.45 12.99
N ASP A 260 -1.59 2.95 13.57
CA ASP A 260 -0.58 3.72 12.86
C ASP A 260 0.28 2.82 11.96
N LEU A 261 0.61 3.32 10.77
CA LEU A 261 1.67 2.78 9.92
C LEU A 261 2.94 3.56 10.22
N ILE A 262 3.99 2.85 10.62
CA ILE A 262 5.24 3.47 11.06
C ILE A 262 6.47 2.74 10.55
N ALA A 263 7.62 3.39 10.69
CA ALA A 263 8.92 2.77 10.52
C ALA A 263 9.68 2.79 11.85
N ILE A 264 10.32 1.67 12.19
CA ILE A 264 11.11 1.49 13.42
C ILE A 264 12.56 1.21 13.07
N SER A 265 13.49 1.86 13.78
CA SER A 265 14.92 1.57 13.75
C SER A 265 15.45 1.17 15.13
N GLY A 266 16.60 0.50 15.15
CA GLY A 266 17.29 0.09 16.39
C GLY A 266 17.82 -1.34 16.37
N MET A 267 17.50 -2.12 15.33
CA MET A 267 17.97 -3.49 15.17
C MET A 267 18.37 -3.75 13.71
N GLU A 268 19.65 -4.02 13.49
CA GLU A 268 20.21 -4.21 12.15
C GLU A 268 19.73 -5.47 11.42
N ASP A 269 19.38 -6.51 12.15
CA ASP A 269 18.92 -7.77 11.57
C ASP A 269 17.39 -7.96 11.57
N ILE A 270 16.64 -6.86 11.72
CA ILE A 270 15.18 -6.87 11.57
C ILE A 270 14.80 -7.38 10.18
N PHE A 271 13.78 -8.24 10.12
CA PHE A 271 13.35 -8.85 8.87
C PHE A 271 11.83 -8.90 8.74
N VAL A 272 11.36 -9.07 7.52
CA VAL A 272 9.93 -9.14 7.19
C VAL A 272 9.26 -10.33 7.88
N GLY A 273 8.08 -10.09 8.44
CA GLY A 273 7.29 -11.10 9.16
C GLY A 273 7.57 -11.16 10.66
N GLU A 274 8.65 -10.57 11.10
CA GLU A 274 9.00 -10.53 12.53
C GLU A 274 8.10 -9.58 13.31
N THR A 275 7.88 -9.89 14.58
CA THR A 275 6.99 -9.12 15.45
C THR A 275 7.79 -8.42 16.55
N ILE A 276 7.44 -7.17 16.84
CA ILE A 276 7.96 -6.38 17.96
C ILE A 276 6.89 -6.28 19.03
N THR A 277 7.27 -6.63 20.27
CA THR A 277 6.40 -6.63 21.44
C THR A 277 7.15 -6.05 22.66
N PRO A 278 6.45 -5.78 23.78
CA PRO A 278 7.13 -5.53 25.03
C PRO A 278 7.96 -6.75 25.48
N THR A 279 8.99 -6.52 26.28
CA THR A 279 9.86 -7.59 26.78
C THR A 279 9.15 -8.56 27.74
N ASP A 280 8.12 -8.10 28.42
CA ASP A 280 7.32 -8.85 29.39
C ASP A 280 6.01 -9.43 28.83
N ALA A 281 5.72 -9.18 27.54
CA ALA A 281 4.50 -9.63 26.86
C ALA A 281 4.80 -10.07 25.42
N VAL A 282 5.72 -11.02 25.28
CA VAL A 282 6.15 -11.53 23.97
C VAL A 282 5.04 -12.38 23.35
N GLU A 283 4.51 -11.92 22.23
CA GLU A 283 3.42 -12.56 21.51
C GLU A 283 3.57 -12.31 19.99
N PRO A 284 4.30 -13.20 19.27
CA PRO A 284 4.51 -13.03 17.85
C PRO A 284 3.21 -13.23 17.07
N LEU A 285 3.03 -12.43 16.03
CA LEU A 285 1.94 -12.59 15.08
C LEU A 285 2.24 -13.72 14.08
N PRO A 286 1.21 -14.39 13.54
CA PRO A 286 1.41 -15.38 12.49
C PRO A 286 2.12 -14.76 11.28
N VAL A 287 3.05 -15.52 10.70
CA VAL A 287 3.72 -15.12 9.45
C VAL A 287 2.85 -15.56 8.28
N LEU A 288 2.67 -14.67 7.30
CA LEU A 288 2.00 -15.03 6.03
C LEU A 288 2.80 -16.10 5.30
N ARG A 289 2.09 -17.13 4.84
CA ARG A 289 2.62 -18.00 3.80
C ARG A 289 2.58 -17.25 2.48
N ILE A 290 3.75 -16.96 1.94
CA ILE A 290 3.91 -16.35 0.63
C ILE A 290 3.93 -17.48 -0.38
N ASP A 291 3.24 -17.31 -1.52
CA ASP A 291 3.29 -18.27 -2.61
C ASP A 291 4.75 -18.47 -3.05
N GLU A 292 5.14 -19.73 -3.31
CA GLU A 292 6.48 -20.05 -3.76
C GLU A 292 6.77 -19.37 -5.11
N PRO A 293 8.03 -18.93 -5.35
CA PRO A 293 8.40 -18.36 -6.64
C PRO A 293 8.14 -19.35 -7.76
N THR A 294 7.49 -18.90 -8.81
CA THR A 294 7.22 -19.71 -10.01
C THR A 294 8.44 -19.86 -10.93
N LEU A 295 9.45 -19.02 -10.71
CA LEU A 295 10.69 -19.01 -11.47
C LEU A 295 11.90 -18.89 -10.54
N GLN A 296 12.89 -19.73 -10.79
CA GLN A 296 14.21 -19.62 -10.18
C GLN A 296 15.23 -19.27 -11.26
N MET A 297 15.96 -18.18 -11.07
CA MET A 297 17.03 -17.77 -11.98
C MET A 297 18.38 -17.82 -11.26
N THR A 298 19.37 -18.36 -11.95
CA THR A 298 20.75 -18.34 -11.48
C THR A 298 21.52 -17.28 -12.25
N PHE A 299 22.11 -16.34 -11.53
CA PHE A 299 22.97 -15.31 -12.11
C PHE A 299 24.41 -15.81 -12.07
N LEU A 300 25.05 -15.90 -13.21
CA LEU A 300 26.47 -16.26 -13.34
C LEU A 300 27.23 -15.11 -13.99
N ALA A 301 28.46 -14.93 -13.58
CA ALA A 301 29.34 -14.01 -14.27
C ALA A 301 29.57 -14.51 -15.73
N ASN A 302 29.43 -13.59 -16.68
CA ASN A 302 29.69 -13.94 -18.08
C ASN A 302 31.19 -14.10 -18.31
N ASN A 303 31.63 -15.34 -18.53
CA ASN A 303 33.03 -15.71 -18.81
C ASN A 303 33.29 -15.88 -20.32
N SER A 304 32.39 -15.44 -21.18
CA SER A 304 32.57 -15.53 -22.63
C SER A 304 33.81 -14.73 -23.10
N PRO A 305 34.71 -15.32 -23.86
CA PRO A 305 35.88 -14.60 -24.38
C PRO A 305 35.56 -13.39 -25.26
N SER A 306 34.36 -13.36 -25.83
CA SER A 306 33.90 -12.26 -26.71
C SER A 306 33.39 -11.04 -25.97
N GLU A 307 33.22 -11.12 -24.61
CA GLU A 307 32.66 -10.06 -23.79
C GLU A 307 33.52 -9.67 -22.61
N ILE A 308 34.79 -10.05 -22.61
CA ILE A 308 35.75 -9.61 -21.60
C ILE A 308 35.90 -8.09 -21.68
N GLY A 309 35.36 -7.39 -20.71
CA GLY A 309 35.38 -5.93 -20.63
C GLY A 309 34.00 -5.23 -20.60
N ARG A 310 32.91 -5.98 -20.70
CA ARG A 310 31.54 -5.47 -20.56
C ARG A 310 30.83 -5.93 -19.28
N ALA A 311 31.58 -6.28 -18.26
CA ALA A 311 31.02 -6.43 -16.93
C ALA A 311 30.73 -5.01 -16.39
N HIS A 312 29.63 -4.43 -16.79
CA HIS A 312 29.04 -3.31 -16.08
C HIS A 312 27.91 -3.84 -15.22
N VAL A 313 28.13 -3.60 -13.97
CA VAL A 313 27.25 -3.82 -12.84
C VAL A 313 25.86 -3.30 -13.13
#